data_96d2c015fc94d94d5ed3c700006424d2
#
_entry.id   96d2c015fc94d94d5ed3c700006424d2
#
_cell.length_a   1.000
_cell.length_b   1.000
_cell.length_c   1.000
_cell.angle_alpha   90.00
_cell.angle_beta   90.00
_cell.angle_gamma   90.00
#
_symmetry.space_group_name_H-M   'P 1'
#
loop_
_entity.id
_entity.type
_entity.pdbx_description
1 polymer ?
#
loop_
_entity_poly.entity_id
_entity_poly.type
_entity_poly.pdbx_seq_one_letter_code
_entity_poly.pdbx_strand_id
1 'polypeptide(L)'
;EVGASTGAEPANAQSRGPQYGAGPNVDRCNCPLIQREDQFQGVNSWTKIFGNHSIKFGADLRYARNLRVPSDNDRTGILYFSNQPTSNGSTGGLGFATFALGEVTGFRRYVSTSTNAKEFQKRDFFYGQDTWRVTSKLTVNYGLRYEFYFPETINAKGNGALLDPATGYLNVAGVGGVASNMNWGRNNNTYSPRIGVAYQIYPTTVIRGGYGRSFDIGVFGSIFGHAATQNLPVLSNQEITATGGYLSSAFTLAQGPPAPTPIPVPSNGLLPNPGYAVNSRARPNPLRLPTLDAWNVSVQQSLTPTLSLTIAYVGNKGTHTLGDGSANTTNPNETAVFLPAQYSITGQE
;
A
#
# COMPACT_ATOMS: atom_id res chain seq x y z
N GLU A 1 13.89 2.70 -21.05
CA GLU A 1 14.56 4.01 -21.00
C GLU A 1 15.84 3.89 -20.17
N VAL A 2 16.94 4.36 -20.72
CA VAL A 2 18.23 4.40 -20.03
C VAL A 2 18.49 5.84 -19.65
N GLY A 3 18.50 6.13 -18.36
CA GLY A 3 18.89 7.44 -17.86
C GLY A 3 20.41 7.53 -17.71
N ALA A 4 21.04 8.58 -18.19
CA ALA A 4 22.43 8.86 -17.98
C ALA A 4 22.60 10.17 -17.20
N SER A 5 23.36 10.16 -16.12
CA SER A 5 23.71 11.36 -15.34
C SER A 5 25.17 11.70 -15.56
N THR A 6 25.48 12.95 -15.89
CA THR A 6 26.81 13.44 -16.22
C THR A 6 27.24 14.59 -15.30
N GLY A 7 27.34 14.35 -14.03
CA GLY A 7 27.80 15.38 -13.07
C GLY A 7 27.99 14.83 -11.66
N ALA A 8 28.60 15.60 -10.77
CA ALA A 8 28.60 15.27 -9.34
C ALA A 8 27.16 15.41 -8.83
N GLU A 9 26.53 14.31 -8.46
CA GLU A 9 25.22 14.35 -7.81
C GLU A 9 25.32 15.05 -6.45
N PRO A 10 24.48 16.06 -6.17
CA PRO A 10 24.30 16.48 -4.80
C PRO A 10 23.72 15.31 -4.00
N ALA A 11 24.15 15.13 -2.78
CA ALA A 11 23.83 13.99 -1.90
C ALA A 11 22.34 13.68 -1.71
N ASN A 12 21.45 14.52 -2.22
CA ASN A 12 19.98 14.40 -2.15
C ASN A 12 19.29 14.33 -3.52
N ALA A 13 20.05 14.17 -4.61
CA ALA A 13 19.44 14.03 -5.92
C ALA A 13 18.86 12.62 -6.07
N GLN A 14 17.64 12.43 -5.61
CA GLN A 14 16.84 11.30 -6.03
C GLN A 14 16.66 11.39 -7.55
N SER A 15 17.63 10.77 -8.25
CA SER A 15 17.52 10.26 -9.62
C SER A 15 16.60 11.03 -10.56
N ARG A 16 17.12 12.03 -11.12
CA ARG A 16 16.59 12.63 -12.33
C ARG A 16 17.40 12.07 -13.50
N GLY A 17 16.74 11.75 -14.63
CA GLY A 17 17.40 11.26 -15.83
C GLY A 17 18.56 12.13 -16.32
N PRO A 18 19.14 11.87 -17.50
CA PRO A 18 20.36 12.51 -17.91
C PRO A 18 20.24 14.02 -17.85
N GLN A 19 21.00 14.61 -16.95
CA GLN A 19 21.12 16.06 -16.85
C GLN A 19 22.34 16.49 -17.64
N TYR A 20 22.13 16.96 -18.86
CA TYR A 20 23.13 17.66 -19.65
C TYR A 20 23.04 19.15 -19.25
N GLY A 21 23.63 19.54 -18.15
CA GLY A 21 23.47 20.90 -17.66
C GLY A 21 21.99 21.25 -17.42
N ALA A 22 21.46 22.30 -18.08
CA ALA A 22 20.04 22.64 -18.07
C ALA A 22 19.23 21.88 -19.14
N GLY A 23 19.69 20.74 -19.59
CA GLY A 23 19.06 19.92 -20.66
C GLY A 23 17.79 19.24 -20.24
N PRO A 24 17.10 18.54 -21.16
CA PRO A 24 15.83 17.90 -20.90
C PRO A 24 15.97 16.83 -19.82
N ASN A 25 15.12 16.95 -18.82
CA ASN A 25 14.98 15.99 -17.75
C ASN A 25 14.04 14.87 -18.24
N VAL A 26 14.49 13.64 -18.24
CA VAL A 26 13.62 12.48 -18.51
C VAL A 26 13.08 12.01 -17.18
N ASP A 27 11.78 12.18 -16.98
CA ASP A 27 11.11 11.69 -15.79
C ASP A 27 11.23 10.17 -15.70
N ARG A 28 11.45 9.68 -14.49
CA ARG A 28 11.45 8.25 -14.23
C ARG A 28 10.11 7.65 -14.55
N CYS A 29 10.12 6.57 -15.23
CA CYS A 29 8.95 5.77 -15.48
C CYS A 29 9.06 4.43 -14.74
N ASN A 30 8.01 4.06 -14.03
CA ASN A 30 7.83 2.69 -13.53
C ASN A 30 7.42 1.75 -14.68
N CYS A 31 7.97 1.95 -15.85
CA CYS A 31 7.61 1.28 -17.09
C CYS A 31 8.56 0.12 -17.43
N PRO A 32 8.06 -0.94 -18.02
CA PRO A 32 6.67 -1.28 -18.19
C PRO A 32 6.05 -1.80 -16.89
N LEU A 33 4.86 -1.30 -16.56
CA LEU A 33 4.04 -1.82 -15.46
C LEU A 33 2.92 -2.66 -16.04
N ILE A 34 2.85 -3.93 -15.67
CA ILE A 34 1.76 -4.83 -16.06
C ILE A 34 1.00 -5.18 -14.78
N GLN A 35 -0.25 -4.77 -14.73
CA GLN A 35 -1.15 -5.09 -13.61
C GLN A 35 -2.44 -5.68 -14.15
N ARG A 36 -2.86 -6.81 -13.56
CA ARG A 36 -4.15 -7.42 -13.80
C ARG A 36 -4.79 -7.78 -12.48
N GLU A 37 -5.96 -7.25 -12.25
CA GLU A 37 -6.76 -7.56 -11.07
C GLU A 37 -8.11 -8.12 -11.50
N ASP A 38 -8.49 -9.26 -10.94
CA ASP A 38 -9.81 -9.86 -11.11
C ASP A 38 -10.46 -9.96 -9.73
N GLN A 39 -11.69 -9.47 -9.62
CA GLN A 39 -12.48 -9.58 -8.40
C GLN A 39 -13.79 -10.32 -8.71
N PHE A 40 -14.10 -11.31 -7.88
CA PHE A 40 -15.33 -12.07 -7.93
C PHE A 40 -16.13 -11.76 -6.67
N GLN A 41 -17.40 -11.48 -6.82
CA GLN A 41 -18.30 -11.18 -5.71
C GLN A 41 -19.62 -11.90 -5.87
N GLY A 42 -20.02 -12.59 -4.81
CA GLY A 42 -21.34 -13.20 -4.66
C GLY A 42 -22.06 -12.55 -3.49
N VAL A 43 -23.18 -11.89 -3.74
CA VAL A 43 -24.00 -11.24 -2.71
C VAL A 43 -25.37 -11.89 -2.67
N ASN A 44 -25.81 -12.25 -1.46
CA ASN A 44 -27.17 -12.69 -1.22
C ASN A 44 -27.75 -11.93 -0.02
N SER A 45 -28.99 -11.47 -0.14
CA SER A 45 -29.68 -10.77 0.94
C SER A 45 -31.15 -11.14 0.99
N TRP A 46 -31.65 -11.33 2.20
CA TRP A 46 -33.03 -11.67 2.51
C TRP A 46 -33.62 -10.56 3.35
N THR A 47 -34.89 -10.25 3.07
CA THR A 47 -35.68 -9.31 3.86
C THR A 47 -36.97 -9.98 4.29
N LYS A 48 -37.27 -9.89 5.59
CA LYS A 48 -38.54 -10.38 6.17
C LYS A 48 -39.19 -9.24 6.94
N ILE A 49 -40.46 -9.00 6.62
CA ILE A 49 -41.32 -8.05 7.35
C ILE A 49 -42.10 -8.81 8.38
N PHE A 50 -42.08 -8.36 9.62
CA PHE A 50 -42.80 -8.93 10.73
C PHE A 50 -43.33 -7.82 11.65
N GLY A 51 -44.63 -7.54 11.59
CA GLY A 51 -45.24 -6.42 12.33
C GLY A 51 -44.56 -5.08 11.98
N ASN A 52 -43.99 -4.44 12.99
CA ASN A 52 -43.30 -3.17 12.86
C ASN A 52 -41.81 -3.30 12.54
N HIS A 53 -41.34 -4.52 12.25
CA HIS A 53 -39.93 -4.83 11.97
C HIS A 53 -39.72 -5.15 10.50
N SER A 54 -38.64 -4.65 9.93
CA SER A 54 -38.13 -5.04 8.63
C SER A 54 -36.69 -5.56 8.81
N ILE A 55 -36.62 -6.88 8.97
CA ILE A 55 -35.33 -7.57 9.25
C ILE A 55 -34.66 -7.89 7.92
N LYS A 56 -33.42 -7.48 7.74
CA LYS A 56 -32.58 -7.80 6.60
C LYS A 56 -31.31 -8.50 7.04
N PHE A 57 -30.97 -9.61 6.42
CA PHE A 57 -29.73 -10.34 6.67
C PHE A 57 -29.16 -10.89 5.37
N GLY A 58 -27.86 -11.18 5.38
CA GLY A 58 -27.23 -11.70 4.18
C GLY A 58 -25.73 -11.94 4.32
N ALA A 59 -25.17 -12.34 3.19
CA ALA A 59 -23.74 -12.57 3.03
C ALA A 59 -23.22 -11.88 1.76
N ASP A 60 -21.95 -11.47 1.81
CA ASP A 60 -21.21 -10.89 0.70
C ASP A 60 -19.85 -11.56 0.68
N LEU A 61 -19.63 -12.46 -0.27
CA LEU A 61 -18.43 -13.27 -0.42
C LEU A 61 -17.61 -12.72 -1.56
N ARG A 62 -16.35 -12.43 -1.30
CA ARG A 62 -15.44 -11.83 -2.27
C ARG A 62 -14.15 -12.64 -2.39
N TYR A 63 -13.68 -12.75 -3.60
CA TYR A 63 -12.38 -13.30 -3.92
C TYR A 63 -11.67 -12.38 -4.89
N ALA A 64 -10.49 -11.90 -4.52
CA ALA A 64 -9.65 -11.07 -5.35
C ALA A 64 -8.37 -11.80 -5.70
N ARG A 65 -7.91 -11.62 -6.92
CA ARG A 65 -6.57 -12.01 -7.37
C ARG A 65 -5.93 -10.86 -8.11
N ASN A 66 -4.65 -10.66 -7.87
CA ASN A 66 -3.89 -9.63 -8.55
C ASN A 66 -2.59 -10.24 -9.08
N LEU A 67 -2.25 -9.91 -10.31
CA LEU A 67 -0.93 -10.04 -10.86
C LEU A 67 -0.38 -8.64 -11.12
N ARG A 68 0.69 -8.30 -10.47
CA ARG A 68 1.49 -7.15 -10.84
C ARG A 68 2.90 -7.61 -11.15
N VAL A 69 3.34 -7.38 -12.36
CA VAL A 69 4.77 -7.51 -12.66
C VAL A 69 5.44 -6.32 -12.03
N PRO A 70 6.18 -6.51 -10.94
CA PRO A 70 6.78 -5.42 -10.22
C PRO A 70 7.70 -4.66 -11.16
N SER A 71 7.39 -3.41 -11.36
CA SER A 71 8.34 -2.47 -11.92
C SER A 71 8.41 -1.34 -10.92
N ASP A 72 9.53 -1.22 -10.29
CA ASP A 72 9.82 -0.05 -9.51
C ASP A 72 10.70 0.89 -10.31
N ASN A 73 11.02 2.01 -9.69
CA ASN A 73 11.96 2.96 -10.26
C ASN A 73 13.18 2.23 -10.80
N ASP A 74 13.68 2.71 -11.92
CA ASP A 74 14.93 2.22 -12.52
C ASP A 74 14.87 0.79 -13.09
N ARG A 75 13.71 0.26 -13.45
CA ARG A 75 13.62 -1.09 -14.03
C ARG A 75 14.45 -1.25 -15.30
N THR A 76 14.48 -0.22 -16.15
CA THR A 76 15.30 -0.19 -17.36
C THR A 76 16.77 0.08 -17.06
N GLY A 77 17.06 0.54 -15.87
CA GLY A 77 18.39 0.88 -15.39
C GLY A 77 18.76 2.36 -15.56
N ILE A 78 19.59 2.81 -14.65
CA ILE A 78 20.23 4.12 -14.70
C ILE A 78 21.74 3.92 -14.83
N LEU A 79 22.33 4.55 -15.82
CA LEU A 79 23.79 4.59 -16.03
C LEU A 79 24.32 5.92 -15.51
N TYR A 80 25.35 5.86 -14.71
CA TYR A 80 26.03 7.04 -14.16
C TYR A 80 27.39 7.22 -14.83
N PHE A 81 27.72 8.46 -15.15
CA PHE A 81 29.00 8.86 -15.77
C PHE A 81 29.59 9.99 -14.94
N SER A 82 30.49 9.65 -14.00
CA SER A 82 31.20 10.63 -13.22
C SER A 82 32.38 11.24 -14.01
N ASN A 83 32.91 12.32 -13.50
CA ASN A 83 34.11 12.94 -14.09
C ASN A 83 35.44 12.20 -13.77
N GLN A 84 35.41 11.26 -12.83
CA GLN A 84 36.63 10.60 -12.33
C GLN A 84 37.44 9.87 -13.40
N PRO A 85 36.85 9.05 -14.31
CA PRO A 85 37.64 8.36 -15.33
C PRO A 85 38.44 9.27 -16.25
N THR A 86 37.93 10.48 -16.47
CA THR A 86 38.58 11.49 -17.35
C THR A 86 39.31 12.59 -16.59
N SER A 87 39.45 12.47 -15.26
CA SER A 87 40.14 13.40 -14.40
C SER A 87 41.64 13.08 -14.30
N ASN A 88 42.46 14.09 -14.01
CA ASN A 88 43.83 13.90 -13.61
C ASN A 88 43.91 13.79 -12.07
N GLY A 89 43.76 12.60 -11.55
CA GLY A 89 43.66 12.36 -10.11
C GLY A 89 42.31 12.85 -9.56
N SER A 90 42.31 13.89 -8.74
CA SER A 90 41.09 14.45 -8.14
C SER A 90 40.63 15.77 -8.77
N THR A 91 41.29 16.22 -9.85
CA THR A 91 40.99 17.50 -10.49
C THR A 91 40.63 17.33 -11.96
N GLY A 92 39.71 18.16 -12.45
CA GLY A 92 39.24 18.11 -13.82
C GLY A 92 38.36 16.94 -14.12
N GLY A 93 38.35 16.53 -15.37
CA GLY A 93 37.44 15.51 -15.89
C GLY A 93 36.07 16.06 -16.22
N LEU A 94 35.34 15.34 -17.07
CA LEU A 94 33.98 15.70 -17.48
C LEU A 94 33.15 14.44 -17.67
N GLY A 95 32.04 14.33 -16.96
CA GLY A 95 31.13 13.20 -17.09
C GLY A 95 30.63 12.95 -18.53
N PHE A 96 30.47 14.03 -19.32
CA PHE A 96 30.17 13.89 -20.74
C PHE A 96 31.30 13.24 -21.54
N ALA A 97 32.55 13.54 -21.22
CA ALA A 97 33.70 12.87 -21.85
C ALA A 97 33.73 11.37 -21.46
N THR A 98 33.46 11.07 -20.18
CA THR A 98 33.31 9.69 -19.71
C THR A 98 32.22 8.94 -20.44
N PHE A 99 31.05 9.58 -20.68
CA PHE A 99 30.00 9.04 -21.52
C PHE A 99 30.45 8.80 -22.97
N ALA A 100 31.10 9.79 -23.58
CA ALA A 100 31.61 9.69 -24.96
C ALA A 100 32.64 8.54 -25.14
N LEU A 101 33.38 8.23 -24.10
CA LEU A 101 34.28 7.07 -24.06
C LEU A 101 33.56 5.75 -23.80
N GLY A 102 32.30 5.80 -23.41
CA GLY A 102 31.50 4.63 -23.09
C GLY A 102 31.82 4.02 -21.71
N GLU A 103 32.47 4.75 -20.81
CA GLU A 103 32.92 4.28 -19.49
C GLU A 103 31.84 4.51 -18.44
N VAL A 104 31.09 3.47 -18.08
CA VAL A 104 30.03 3.55 -17.06
C VAL A 104 30.66 3.50 -15.66
N THR A 105 30.41 4.51 -14.84
CA THR A 105 30.94 4.58 -13.48
C THR A 105 29.99 4.07 -12.42
N GLY A 106 28.72 3.99 -12.71
CA GLY A 106 27.72 3.41 -11.84
C GLY A 106 26.51 2.92 -12.62
N PHE A 107 25.85 1.93 -12.08
CA PHE A 107 24.64 1.37 -12.65
C PHE A 107 23.69 0.92 -11.54
N ARG A 108 22.42 1.24 -11.70
CA ARG A 108 21.38 0.77 -10.78
C ARG A 108 20.13 0.39 -11.54
N ARG A 109 19.54 -0.76 -11.18
CA ARG A 109 18.21 -1.14 -11.67
C ARG A 109 17.50 -2.04 -10.67
N TYR A 110 16.17 -1.99 -10.66
CA TYR A 110 15.37 -3.03 -10.03
C TYR A 110 15.26 -4.25 -10.94
N VAL A 111 15.34 -5.43 -10.32
CA VAL A 111 15.26 -6.72 -10.99
C VAL A 111 14.15 -7.51 -10.36
N SER A 112 13.17 -7.91 -11.17
CA SER A 112 12.14 -8.86 -10.74
C SER A 112 12.57 -10.27 -11.10
N THR A 113 12.61 -11.17 -10.12
CA THR A 113 12.93 -12.60 -10.32
C THR A 113 11.72 -13.38 -10.78
N SER A 114 10.51 -12.83 -10.72
CA SER A 114 9.28 -13.49 -11.15
C SER A 114 8.41 -12.54 -11.96
N THR A 115 7.92 -13.02 -13.10
CA THR A 115 6.90 -12.35 -13.92
C THR A 115 5.49 -12.86 -13.63
N ASN A 116 5.33 -13.75 -12.65
CA ASN A 116 4.07 -14.44 -12.33
C ASN A 116 3.80 -14.44 -10.81
N ALA A 117 4.26 -13.44 -10.08
CA ALA A 117 3.95 -13.29 -8.67
C ALA A 117 2.51 -12.79 -8.52
N LYS A 118 1.60 -13.68 -8.10
CA LYS A 118 0.17 -13.41 -7.92
C LYS A 118 -0.20 -13.46 -6.45
N GLU A 119 -1.08 -12.56 -6.09
CA GLU A 119 -1.65 -12.43 -4.76
C GLU A 119 -3.14 -12.77 -4.80
N PHE A 120 -3.61 -13.43 -3.76
CA PHE A 120 -5.00 -13.82 -3.60
C PHE A 120 -5.51 -13.41 -2.24
N GLN A 121 -6.77 -12.96 -2.18
CA GLN A 121 -7.43 -12.66 -0.92
C GLN A 121 -8.90 -13.06 -0.95
N LYS A 122 -9.35 -13.66 0.16
CA LYS A 122 -10.76 -13.90 0.46
C LYS A 122 -11.28 -12.88 1.46
N ARG A 123 -12.54 -12.49 1.28
CA ARG A 123 -13.27 -11.61 2.19
C ARG A 123 -14.69 -12.12 2.29
N ASP A 124 -15.09 -12.53 3.47
CA ASP A 124 -16.42 -13.09 3.73
C ASP A 124 -17.12 -12.21 4.74
N PHE A 125 -18.23 -11.63 4.36
CA PHE A 125 -18.96 -10.67 5.18
C PHE A 125 -20.36 -11.18 5.43
N PHE A 126 -20.79 -11.13 6.69
CA PHE A 126 -22.14 -11.50 7.12
C PHE A 126 -22.77 -10.34 7.88
N TYR A 127 -24.05 -10.12 7.65
CA TYR A 127 -24.75 -9.03 8.32
C TYR A 127 -26.18 -9.37 8.67
N GLY A 128 -26.64 -8.73 9.74
CA GLY A 128 -28.04 -8.67 10.14
C GLY A 128 -28.38 -7.25 10.56
N GLN A 129 -29.52 -6.76 10.14
CA GLN A 129 -30.03 -5.45 10.52
C GLN A 129 -31.55 -5.47 10.63
N ASP A 130 -32.08 -4.57 11.44
CA ASP A 130 -33.51 -4.36 11.58
C ASP A 130 -33.84 -2.87 11.45
N THR A 131 -34.96 -2.61 10.80
CA THR A 131 -35.63 -1.33 10.79
C THR A 131 -36.91 -1.47 11.60
N TRP A 132 -36.90 -0.97 12.81
CA TRP A 132 -38.01 -1.08 13.75
C TRP A 132 -38.76 0.23 13.84
N ARG A 133 -40.04 0.20 13.48
CA ARG A 133 -40.99 1.28 13.72
C ARG A 133 -41.52 1.15 15.13
N VAL A 134 -40.84 1.76 16.10
CA VAL A 134 -41.21 1.69 17.51
C VAL A 134 -42.59 2.32 17.76
N THR A 135 -42.81 3.47 17.12
CA THR A 135 -44.09 4.19 17.10
C THR A 135 -44.31 4.80 15.72
N SER A 136 -45.46 5.47 15.52
CA SER A 136 -45.72 6.25 14.30
C SER A 136 -44.73 7.42 14.11
N LYS A 137 -44.05 7.84 15.20
CA LYS A 137 -43.10 8.98 15.20
C LYS A 137 -41.63 8.56 15.37
N LEU A 138 -41.38 7.32 15.81
CA LEU A 138 -40.03 6.84 16.12
C LEU A 138 -39.67 5.61 15.30
N THR A 139 -38.61 5.71 14.53
CA THR A 139 -38.00 4.60 13.80
C THR A 139 -36.55 4.45 14.28
N VAL A 140 -36.15 3.22 14.58
CA VAL A 140 -34.78 2.84 14.94
C VAL A 140 -34.27 1.85 13.92
N ASN A 141 -33.09 2.10 13.39
CA ASN A 141 -32.35 1.16 12.54
C ASN A 141 -31.13 0.69 13.33
N TYR A 142 -30.93 -0.60 13.41
CA TYR A 142 -29.74 -1.15 14.05
C TYR A 142 -29.31 -2.42 13.34
N GLY A 143 -28.01 -2.68 13.37
CA GLY A 143 -27.47 -3.85 12.72
C GLY A 143 -26.00 -4.04 13.02
N LEU A 144 -25.56 -5.22 12.70
CA LEU A 144 -24.18 -5.64 12.83
C LEU A 144 -23.73 -6.31 11.54
N ARG A 145 -22.57 -5.93 11.03
CA ARG A 145 -21.86 -6.66 10.00
C ARG A 145 -20.59 -7.21 10.61
N TYR A 146 -20.29 -8.48 10.37
CA TYR A 146 -19.03 -9.10 10.72
C TYR A 146 -18.24 -9.37 9.46
N GLU A 147 -16.98 -8.94 9.42
CA GLU A 147 -16.16 -8.90 8.22
C GLU A 147 -14.91 -9.76 8.39
N PHE A 148 -14.87 -10.92 7.72
CA PHE A 148 -13.68 -11.76 7.66
C PHE A 148 -12.77 -11.28 6.52
N TYR A 149 -11.64 -10.69 6.87
CA TYR A 149 -10.55 -10.41 5.95
C TYR A 149 -9.47 -11.47 6.15
N PHE A 150 -9.36 -12.40 5.25
CA PHE A 150 -8.31 -13.41 5.31
C PHE A 150 -6.98 -12.77 4.92
N PRO A 151 -5.84 -13.23 5.50
CA PRO A 151 -4.53 -12.84 5.02
C PRO A 151 -4.39 -13.14 3.53
N GLU A 152 -3.63 -12.29 2.84
CA GLU A 152 -3.29 -12.58 1.45
C GLU A 152 -2.42 -13.84 1.34
N THR A 153 -2.54 -14.53 0.22
CA THR A 153 -1.74 -15.70 -0.10
C THR A 153 -1.05 -15.53 -1.44
N ILE A 154 0.11 -16.14 -1.58
CA ILE A 154 0.93 -16.07 -2.79
C ILE A 154 0.76 -17.36 -3.60
N ASN A 155 0.76 -17.24 -4.93
CA ASN A 155 0.48 -18.33 -5.88
C ASN A 155 1.53 -19.45 -5.92
N ALA A 156 2.78 -19.14 -5.61
CA ALA A 156 3.85 -20.12 -5.73
C ALA A 156 4.98 -19.83 -4.71
N LYS A 157 5.73 -20.88 -4.43
CA LYS A 157 6.90 -20.85 -3.58
C LYS A 157 7.88 -19.75 -4.03
N GLY A 158 8.23 -18.85 -3.11
CA GLY A 158 9.20 -17.79 -3.36
C GLY A 158 8.66 -16.57 -4.10
N ASN A 159 7.39 -16.55 -4.50
CA ASN A 159 6.80 -15.45 -5.26
C ASN A 159 6.29 -14.28 -4.38
N GLY A 160 6.67 -14.23 -3.13
CA GLY A 160 6.32 -13.12 -2.23
C GLY A 160 6.96 -13.30 -0.87
N ALA A 161 7.09 -12.21 -0.14
CA ALA A 161 7.53 -12.21 1.25
C ALA A 161 7.04 -10.96 1.97
N LEU A 162 6.94 -11.04 3.29
CA LEU A 162 6.70 -9.89 4.16
C LEU A 162 7.76 -9.81 5.24
N LEU A 163 8.21 -8.60 5.52
CA LEU A 163 9.13 -8.34 6.62
C LEU A 163 8.37 -8.49 7.94
N ASP A 164 8.89 -9.31 8.82
CA ASP A 164 8.48 -9.38 10.21
C ASP A 164 9.36 -8.43 11.05
N PRO A 165 8.81 -7.30 11.52
CA PRO A 165 9.59 -6.33 12.29
C PRO A 165 10.08 -6.88 13.63
N ALA A 166 9.44 -7.92 14.19
CA ALA A 166 9.83 -8.50 15.45
C ALA A 166 11.10 -9.33 15.35
N THR A 167 11.34 -9.95 14.20
CA THR A 167 12.48 -10.84 13.97
C THR A 167 13.52 -10.26 13.03
N GLY A 168 13.16 -9.24 12.22
CA GLY A 168 14.01 -8.69 11.17
C GLY A 168 14.16 -9.58 9.93
N TYR A 169 13.41 -10.68 9.83
CA TYR A 169 13.42 -11.58 8.68
C TYR A 169 12.28 -11.30 7.72
N LEU A 170 12.52 -11.57 6.45
CA LEU A 170 11.49 -11.69 5.45
C LEU A 170 10.96 -13.12 5.45
N ASN A 171 9.68 -13.28 5.73
CA ASN A 171 8.98 -14.56 5.67
C ASN A 171 8.62 -14.87 4.21
N VAL A 172 9.39 -15.72 3.56
CA VAL A 172 9.25 -16.06 2.13
C VAL A 172 8.17 -17.11 1.93
N ALA A 173 7.12 -16.74 1.20
CA ALA A 173 5.94 -17.57 1.00
C ALA A 173 6.24 -18.96 0.45
N GLY A 174 5.74 -20.00 1.11
CA GLY A 174 5.82 -21.40 0.69
C GLY A 174 7.21 -22.03 0.81
N VAL A 175 8.17 -21.38 1.47
CA VAL A 175 9.54 -21.91 1.65
C VAL A 175 9.72 -22.40 3.09
N GLY A 176 10.25 -23.60 3.26
CA GLY A 176 10.51 -24.20 4.58
C GLY A 176 9.23 -24.30 5.42
N GLY A 177 9.26 -23.73 6.63
CA GLY A 177 8.10 -23.67 7.52
C GLY A 177 7.16 -22.47 7.30
N VAL A 178 7.42 -21.64 6.28
CA VAL A 178 6.60 -20.45 6.00
C VAL A 178 5.46 -20.82 5.05
N ALA A 179 4.22 -20.55 5.48
CA ALA A 179 3.03 -20.81 4.68
C ALA A 179 2.89 -19.82 3.50
N SER A 180 1.96 -20.09 2.58
CA SER A 180 1.68 -19.22 1.43
C SER A 180 1.18 -17.83 1.80
N ASN A 181 0.68 -17.65 3.03
CA ASN A 181 0.30 -16.36 3.62
C ASN A 181 1.41 -15.70 4.44
N MET A 182 2.66 -16.17 4.28
CA MET A 182 3.86 -15.65 4.97
C MET A 182 3.76 -15.69 6.51
N ASN A 183 2.93 -16.59 7.04
CA ASN A 183 2.59 -16.75 8.46
C ASN A 183 1.88 -15.53 9.08
N TRP A 184 1.23 -14.70 8.28
CA TRP A 184 0.46 -13.55 8.78
C TRP A 184 -0.87 -13.99 9.35
N GLY A 185 -1.17 -13.47 10.54
CA GLY A 185 -2.41 -13.72 11.25
C GLY A 185 -3.57 -12.82 10.78
N ARG A 186 -4.78 -13.23 11.13
CA ARG A 186 -6.02 -12.47 10.91
C ARG A 186 -6.42 -11.73 12.18
N ASN A 187 -6.89 -10.49 12.04
CA ASN A 187 -7.64 -9.83 13.10
C ASN A 187 -9.11 -10.27 13.05
N ASN A 188 -9.62 -10.74 14.20
CA ASN A 188 -11.00 -11.19 14.32
C ASN A 188 -11.95 -10.10 14.87
N ASN A 189 -11.42 -8.93 15.26
CA ASN A 189 -12.21 -7.84 15.83
C ASN A 189 -12.72 -6.87 14.75
N THR A 190 -13.40 -7.42 13.74
CA THR A 190 -13.88 -6.69 12.57
C THR A 190 -15.40 -6.57 12.58
N TYR A 191 -15.93 -6.11 13.69
CA TYR A 191 -17.35 -5.85 13.88
C TYR A 191 -17.70 -4.43 13.43
N SER A 192 -18.66 -4.31 12.51
CA SER A 192 -19.16 -3.07 11.94
C SER A 192 -20.58 -2.80 12.43
N PRO A 193 -20.79 -2.27 13.64
CA PRO A 193 -22.09 -1.89 14.14
C PRO A 193 -22.62 -0.67 13.37
N ARG A 194 -23.94 -0.62 13.23
CA ARG A 194 -24.67 0.52 12.68
C ARG A 194 -25.89 0.78 13.53
N ILE A 195 -26.13 2.03 13.85
CA ILE A 195 -27.34 2.47 14.53
C ILE A 195 -27.80 3.79 13.91
N GLY A 196 -29.12 3.92 13.76
CA GLY A 196 -29.76 5.14 13.29
C GLY A 196 -31.08 5.32 13.96
N VAL A 197 -31.44 6.55 14.26
CA VAL A 197 -32.70 6.91 14.88
C VAL A 197 -33.31 8.07 14.09
N ALA A 198 -34.60 7.98 13.81
CA ALA A 198 -35.38 9.07 13.26
C ALA A 198 -36.60 9.29 14.18
N TYR A 199 -36.71 10.51 14.71
CA TYR A 199 -37.78 10.90 15.62
C TYR A 199 -38.51 12.15 15.13
N GLN A 200 -39.80 12.03 14.91
CA GLN A 200 -40.67 13.14 14.57
C GLN A 200 -41.17 13.79 15.85
N ILE A 201 -40.53 14.90 16.27
CA ILE A 201 -40.89 15.64 17.48
C ILE A 201 -42.23 16.37 17.27
N TYR A 202 -42.34 17.08 16.15
CA TYR A 202 -43.54 17.75 15.70
C TYR A 202 -43.91 17.28 14.27
N PRO A 203 -45.15 17.49 13.82
CA PRO A 203 -45.57 17.12 12.46
C PRO A 203 -44.67 17.68 11.37
N THR A 204 -44.00 18.79 11.65
CA THR A 204 -43.11 19.52 10.73
C THR A 204 -41.62 19.36 11.04
N THR A 205 -41.27 18.67 12.16
CA THR A 205 -39.89 18.61 12.65
C THR A 205 -39.45 17.18 12.88
N VAL A 206 -38.36 16.76 12.22
CA VAL A 206 -37.74 15.46 12.41
C VAL A 206 -36.28 15.62 12.80
N ILE A 207 -35.88 14.92 13.86
CA ILE A 207 -34.46 14.74 14.22
C ILE A 207 -34.01 13.36 13.76
N ARG A 208 -32.81 13.31 13.19
CA ARG A 208 -32.15 12.06 12.83
C ARG A 208 -30.75 12.03 13.42
N GLY A 209 -30.33 10.86 13.87
CA GLY A 209 -28.96 10.59 14.30
C GLY A 209 -28.53 9.22 13.81
N GLY A 210 -27.24 9.09 13.51
CA GLY A 210 -26.69 7.82 13.07
C GLY A 210 -25.22 7.66 13.43
N TYR A 211 -24.82 6.42 13.61
CA TYR A 211 -23.44 6.00 13.79
C TYR A 211 -23.18 4.73 13.00
N GLY A 212 -22.00 4.60 12.45
CA GLY A 212 -21.56 3.38 11.79
C GLY A 212 -20.04 3.24 11.79
N ARG A 213 -19.60 2.00 11.90
CA ARG A 213 -18.19 1.62 11.72
C ARG A 213 -18.04 0.87 10.40
N SER A 214 -16.93 1.11 9.73
CA SER A 214 -16.52 0.38 8.54
C SER A 214 -15.03 0.09 8.55
N PHE A 215 -14.64 -0.96 7.84
CA PHE A 215 -13.25 -1.34 7.62
C PHE A 215 -12.94 -1.26 6.14
N ASP A 216 -11.67 -1.03 5.82
CA ASP A 216 -11.17 -1.00 4.46
C ASP A 216 -9.76 -1.59 4.39
N ILE A 217 -9.41 -2.14 3.26
CA ILE A 217 -8.05 -2.58 2.94
C ILE A 217 -7.41 -1.71 1.85
N GLY A 218 -8.12 -0.71 1.36
CA GLY A 218 -7.75 0.02 0.16
C GLY A 218 -7.89 -0.82 -1.11
N VAL A 219 -7.25 -0.39 -2.18
CA VAL A 219 -7.20 -1.12 -3.46
C VAL A 219 -6.33 -2.35 -3.27
N PHE A 220 -6.90 -3.55 -3.48
CA PHE A 220 -6.24 -4.81 -3.16
C PHE A 220 -4.88 -4.93 -3.84
N GLY A 221 -4.79 -4.89 -5.14
CA GLY A 221 -3.51 -5.06 -5.82
C GLY A 221 -2.53 -3.91 -5.63
N SER A 222 -3.01 -2.65 -5.56
CA SER A 222 -2.13 -1.48 -5.54
C SER A 222 -1.67 -1.08 -4.14
N ILE A 223 -2.48 -1.33 -3.12
CA ILE A 223 -2.21 -0.85 -1.76
C ILE A 223 -1.92 -2.02 -0.84
N PHE A 224 -2.71 -3.08 -0.94
CA PHE A 224 -2.64 -4.19 -0.01
C PHE A 224 -1.64 -5.26 -0.44
N GLY A 225 -1.77 -5.81 -1.64
CA GLY A 225 -1.02 -6.98 -2.09
C GLY A 225 0.44 -6.68 -2.46
N HIS A 226 0.73 -5.48 -2.94
CA HIS A 226 2.10 -5.12 -3.36
C HIS A 226 3.15 -5.26 -2.28
N ALA A 227 2.78 -5.17 -1.00
CA ALA A 227 3.75 -5.35 0.07
C ALA A 227 4.45 -6.70 -0.03
N ALA A 228 3.73 -7.75 -0.41
CA ALA A 228 4.28 -9.10 -0.49
C ALA A 228 5.16 -9.32 -1.74
N THR A 229 4.73 -8.82 -2.90
CA THR A 229 5.42 -9.07 -4.17
C THR A 229 6.52 -8.07 -4.49
N GLN A 230 6.63 -6.98 -3.73
CA GLN A 230 7.69 -5.98 -3.86
C GLN A 230 8.81 -6.13 -2.81
N ASN A 231 8.89 -7.27 -2.16
CA ASN A 231 9.98 -7.64 -1.29
C ASN A 231 10.95 -8.63 -1.96
N LEU A 232 12.14 -8.76 -1.37
CA LEU A 232 13.01 -9.88 -1.67
C LEU A 232 12.28 -11.20 -1.41
N PRO A 233 12.47 -12.26 -2.18
CA PRO A 233 13.40 -12.37 -3.29
C PRO A 233 12.80 -11.94 -4.64
N VAL A 234 11.52 -11.56 -4.69
CA VAL A 234 10.81 -11.26 -5.95
C VAL A 234 11.35 -10.00 -6.60
N LEU A 235 11.50 -8.94 -5.82
CA LEU A 235 12.06 -7.68 -6.27
C LEU A 235 13.41 -7.44 -5.59
N SER A 236 14.46 -7.30 -6.37
CA SER A 236 15.80 -7.00 -5.89
C SER A 236 16.37 -5.77 -6.59
N ASN A 237 17.40 -5.18 -6.01
CA ASN A 237 18.15 -4.09 -6.62
C ASN A 237 19.54 -4.61 -7.04
N GLN A 238 19.92 -4.30 -8.26
CA GLN A 238 21.29 -4.44 -8.72
C GLN A 238 21.95 -3.07 -8.70
N GLU A 239 23.00 -2.94 -7.93
CA GLU A 239 23.79 -1.72 -7.85
C GLU A 239 25.26 -2.04 -8.06
N ILE A 240 25.89 -1.33 -8.98
CA ILE A 240 27.28 -1.53 -9.38
C ILE A 240 27.92 -0.15 -9.43
N THR A 241 29.05 0.00 -8.76
CA THR A 241 29.80 1.25 -8.73
C THR A 241 31.26 0.96 -9.03
N ALA A 242 31.89 1.79 -9.86
CA ALA A 242 33.30 1.74 -10.10
C ALA A 242 34.06 2.01 -8.79
N THR A 243 35.23 1.42 -8.65
CA THR A 243 36.10 1.62 -7.47
C THR A 243 36.66 3.04 -7.36
N GLY A 244 36.48 3.85 -8.40
CA GLY A 244 36.93 5.23 -8.51
C GLY A 244 38.39 5.35 -9.04
N GLY A 245 38.70 6.53 -9.52
CA GLY A 245 40.02 6.86 -10.05
C GLY A 245 40.05 6.99 -11.58
N TYR A 246 41.26 7.35 -12.06
CA TYR A 246 41.51 7.54 -13.49
C TYR A 246 41.31 6.22 -14.27
N LEU A 247 40.58 6.26 -15.37
CA LEU A 247 40.22 5.14 -16.21
C LEU A 247 39.43 4.02 -15.48
N SER A 248 38.93 4.28 -14.28
CA SER A 248 38.10 3.29 -13.56
C SER A 248 36.67 3.33 -14.02
N SER A 249 36.15 2.21 -14.54
CA SER A 249 34.76 2.01 -14.88
C SER A 249 34.19 0.77 -14.22
N ALA A 250 32.87 0.73 -14.03
CA ALA A 250 32.16 -0.44 -13.58
C ALA A 250 32.00 -1.48 -14.73
N PHE A 251 31.74 -0.95 -15.92
CA PHE A 251 31.71 -1.67 -17.20
C PHE A 251 31.65 -0.64 -18.34
N THR A 252 31.86 -1.09 -19.59
CA THR A 252 31.68 -0.21 -20.75
C THR A 252 30.27 -0.34 -21.33
N LEU A 253 29.79 0.69 -22.04
CA LEU A 253 28.51 0.65 -22.75
C LEU A 253 28.45 -0.50 -23.74
N ALA A 254 29.58 -0.86 -24.37
CA ALA A 254 29.65 -1.98 -25.31
C ALA A 254 29.47 -3.36 -24.60
N GLN A 255 29.97 -3.50 -23.37
CA GLN A 255 29.79 -4.71 -22.57
C GLN A 255 28.36 -4.83 -22.01
N GLY A 256 27.75 -3.70 -21.69
CA GLY A 256 26.50 -3.65 -20.97
C GLY A 256 26.61 -4.06 -19.49
N PRO A 257 25.52 -3.94 -18.73
CA PRO A 257 25.53 -4.32 -17.33
C PRO A 257 25.59 -5.84 -17.15
N PRO A 258 26.35 -6.35 -16.16
CA PRO A 258 26.38 -7.78 -15.89
C PRO A 258 25.00 -8.32 -15.47
N ALA A 259 24.84 -9.63 -15.58
CA ALA A 259 23.62 -10.30 -15.14
C ALA A 259 23.40 -10.07 -13.62
N PRO A 260 22.16 -9.88 -13.18
CA PRO A 260 21.85 -9.74 -11.77
C PRO A 260 22.13 -11.04 -11.01
N THR A 261 22.65 -10.92 -9.80
CA THR A 261 22.87 -12.08 -8.92
C THR A 261 21.55 -12.48 -8.26
N PRO A 262 21.11 -13.75 -8.38
CA PRO A 262 19.94 -14.24 -7.67
C PRO A 262 20.12 -14.13 -6.14
N ILE A 263 19.05 -13.82 -5.43
CA ILE A 263 19.03 -13.81 -3.96
C ILE A 263 18.75 -15.24 -3.47
N PRO A 264 19.69 -15.89 -2.79
CA PRO A 264 19.49 -17.25 -2.25
C PRO A 264 18.52 -17.18 -1.07
N VAL A 265 17.41 -17.90 -1.17
CA VAL A 265 16.45 -18.00 -0.06
C VAL A 265 16.88 -19.18 0.82
N PRO A 266 17.07 -18.97 2.14
CA PRO A 266 17.38 -20.04 3.08
C PRO A 266 16.29 -21.13 3.07
N SER A 267 16.68 -22.37 3.32
CA SER A 267 15.77 -23.53 3.27
C SER A 267 14.63 -23.48 4.30
N ASN A 268 14.81 -22.73 5.38
CA ASN A 268 13.78 -22.48 6.40
C ASN A 268 12.76 -21.40 5.99
N GLY A 269 12.98 -20.69 4.87
CA GLY A 269 12.09 -19.63 4.39
C GLY A 269 12.23 -18.29 5.09
N LEU A 270 13.18 -18.15 6.01
CA LEU A 270 13.46 -16.90 6.74
C LEU A 270 14.67 -16.22 6.09
N LEU A 271 14.41 -15.28 5.20
CA LEU A 271 15.46 -14.53 4.52
C LEU A 271 15.87 -13.34 5.42
N PRO A 272 17.15 -13.26 5.87
CA PRO A 272 17.61 -12.09 6.59
C PRO A 272 17.33 -10.83 5.77
N ASN A 273 16.85 -9.77 6.41
CA ASN A 273 16.70 -8.48 5.76
C ASN A 273 18.10 -7.83 5.70
N PRO A 274 18.86 -8.09 4.66
CA PRO A 274 20.20 -7.52 4.56
C PRO A 274 20.04 -6.09 4.09
N GLY A 275 21.02 -5.26 4.34
CA GLY A 275 21.11 -3.90 3.84
C GLY A 275 21.28 -3.80 2.31
N TYR A 276 20.57 -4.65 1.55
CA TYR A 276 20.40 -4.40 0.12
C TYR A 276 19.62 -3.11 -0.06
N ALA A 277 19.92 -2.34 -1.08
CA ALA A 277 19.29 -1.06 -1.39
C ALA A 277 17.78 -1.19 -1.79
N VAL A 278 17.09 -2.16 -1.21
CA VAL A 278 15.65 -2.40 -1.38
C VAL A 278 14.95 -2.13 -0.05
N ASN A 279 14.01 -1.21 -0.07
CA ASN A 279 13.16 -0.95 1.09
C ASN A 279 12.22 -2.14 1.32
N SER A 280 12.46 -2.90 2.37
CA SER A 280 11.59 -4.02 2.74
C SER A 280 10.27 -3.51 3.27
N ARG A 281 9.19 -4.18 2.84
CA ARG A 281 7.82 -3.81 3.20
C ARG A 281 7.28 -4.74 4.26
N ALA A 282 6.64 -4.16 5.25
CA ALA A 282 6.02 -4.87 6.36
C ALA A 282 4.53 -4.55 6.44
N ARG A 283 3.81 -5.39 7.16
CA ARG A 283 2.43 -5.14 7.59
C ARG A 283 2.29 -5.50 9.05
N PRO A 284 1.33 -4.90 9.77
CA PRO A 284 1.03 -5.35 11.13
C PRO A 284 0.65 -6.84 11.18
N ASN A 285 1.16 -7.57 12.17
CA ASN A 285 0.81 -8.96 12.42
C ASN A 285 0.27 -9.11 13.85
N PRO A 286 -1.00 -9.47 14.06
CA PRO A 286 -2.02 -9.74 13.03
C PRO A 286 -2.42 -8.50 12.24
N LEU A 287 -2.99 -8.72 11.05
CA LEU A 287 -3.43 -7.64 10.17
C LEU A 287 -4.42 -6.72 10.88
N ARG A 288 -4.05 -5.46 11.06
CA ARG A 288 -4.95 -4.41 11.55
C ARG A 288 -5.48 -3.62 10.37
N LEU A 289 -6.79 -3.56 10.25
CA LEU A 289 -7.43 -2.87 9.14
C LEU A 289 -7.64 -1.39 9.46
N PRO A 290 -7.47 -0.50 8.48
CA PRO A 290 -7.99 0.84 8.56
C PRO A 290 -9.46 0.82 8.95
N THR A 291 -9.81 1.61 9.93
CA THR A 291 -11.15 1.65 10.51
C THR A 291 -11.67 3.08 10.45
N LEU A 292 -12.91 3.24 10.01
CA LEU A 292 -13.60 4.50 9.97
C LEU A 292 -14.85 4.42 10.86
N ASP A 293 -14.90 5.25 11.88
CA ASP A 293 -16.10 5.54 12.64
C ASP A 293 -16.73 6.82 12.10
N ALA A 294 -18.01 6.79 11.75
CA ALA A 294 -18.73 7.95 11.23
C ALA A 294 -20.04 8.15 11.98
N TRP A 295 -20.39 9.39 12.25
CA TRP A 295 -21.63 9.75 12.91
C TRP A 295 -22.22 11.01 12.32
N ASN A 296 -23.52 11.15 12.45
CA ASN A 296 -24.23 12.35 12.04
C ASN A 296 -25.43 12.62 12.96
N VAL A 297 -25.79 13.88 13.04
CA VAL A 297 -27.03 14.36 13.66
C VAL A 297 -27.60 15.42 12.75
N SER A 298 -28.91 15.37 12.49
CA SER A 298 -29.59 16.36 11.67
C SER A 298 -30.97 16.70 12.20
N VAL A 299 -31.38 17.94 11.97
CA VAL A 299 -32.71 18.46 12.23
C VAL A 299 -33.29 18.93 10.90
N GLN A 300 -34.43 18.38 10.54
CA GLN A 300 -35.20 18.79 9.38
C GLN A 300 -36.49 19.46 9.82
N GLN A 301 -36.72 20.67 9.33
CA GLN A 301 -37.89 21.49 9.61
C GLN A 301 -38.60 21.82 8.29
N SER A 302 -39.88 21.46 8.17
CA SER A 302 -40.73 21.93 7.09
C SER A 302 -41.19 23.35 7.45
N LEU A 303 -40.80 24.33 6.64
CA LEU A 303 -41.15 25.72 6.80
C LEU A 303 -42.49 26.08 6.13
N THR A 304 -42.73 25.46 4.96
CA THR A 304 -44.00 25.52 4.22
C THR A 304 -44.29 24.12 3.63
N PRO A 305 -45.45 23.88 3.04
CA PRO A 305 -45.71 22.60 2.37
C PRO A 305 -44.73 22.25 1.25
N THR A 306 -44.06 23.26 0.70
CA THR A 306 -43.11 23.11 -0.43
C THR A 306 -41.65 23.41 -0.09
N LEU A 307 -41.37 23.88 1.13
CA LEU A 307 -40.04 24.30 1.55
C LEU A 307 -39.65 23.62 2.85
N SER A 308 -38.51 22.95 2.85
CA SER A 308 -37.90 22.39 4.06
C SER A 308 -36.45 22.86 4.24
N LEU A 309 -36.05 23.05 5.48
CA LEU A 309 -34.68 23.34 5.90
C LEU A 309 -34.10 22.13 6.63
N THR A 310 -32.89 21.73 6.28
CA THR A 310 -32.14 20.69 7.01
C THR A 310 -30.82 21.27 7.48
N ILE A 311 -30.55 21.14 8.78
CA ILE A 311 -29.24 21.46 9.38
C ILE A 311 -28.66 20.13 9.86
N ALA A 312 -27.40 19.86 9.51
CA ALA A 312 -26.75 18.61 9.86
C ALA A 312 -25.31 18.86 10.36
N TYR A 313 -24.92 18.07 11.36
CA TYR A 313 -23.53 17.89 11.77
C TYR A 313 -23.08 16.49 11.36
N VAL A 314 -21.91 16.40 10.74
CA VAL A 314 -21.29 15.12 10.33
C VAL A 314 -19.87 15.09 10.88
N GLY A 315 -19.53 13.98 11.52
CA GLY A 315 -18.18 13.74 12.02
C GLY A 315 -17.71 12.34 11.65
N ASN A 316 -16.39 12.20 11.58
CA ASN A 316 -15.77 10.89 11.41
C ASN A 316 -14.42 10.83 12.11
N LYS A 317 -13.94 9.60 12.35
CA LYS A 317 -12.63 9.31 12.90
C LYS A 317 -12.03 8.10 12.20
N GLY A 318 -10.89 8.30 11.56
CA GLY A 318 -10.06 7.20 11.06
C GLY A 318 -9.10 6.70 12.12
N THR A 319 -8.93 5.38 12.23
CA THR A 319 -7.93 4.73 13.07
C THR A 319 -7.26 3.60 12.31
N HIS A 320 -6.02 3.27 12.67
CA HIS A 320 -5.20 2.26 11.97
C HIS A 320 -5.08 2.55 10.46
N THR A 321 -5.13 3.81 10.08
CA THR A 321 -4.93 4.21 8.69
C THR A 321 -3.51 3.89 8.28
N LEU A 322 -3.34 3.52 7.02
CA LEU A 322 -2.01 3.32 6.46
C LEU A 322 -1.31 4.68 6.44
N GLY A 323 -0.21 4.80 7.17
CA GLY A 323 0.60 6.00 7.19
C GLY A 323 1.57 6.01 6.02
N ASP A 324 2.01 7.19 5.69
CA ASP A 324 2.96 7.58 4.65
C ASP A 324 2.38 7.76 3.24
N GLY A 325 3.07 8.63 2.49
CA GLY A 325 2.68 9.05 1.15
C GLY A 325 2.74 7.96 0.07
N SER A 326 3.26 6.77 0.37
CA SER A 326 3.10 5.59 -0.46
C SER A 326 2.17 4.62 0.27
N ALA A 327 0.95 4.54 -0.17
CA ALA A 327 -0.13 3.74 0.40
C ALA A 327 0.19 2.25 0.68
N ASN A 328 1.42 1.83 0.51
CA ASN A 328 1.88 0.45 0.56
C ASN A 328 2.81 0.11 1.73
N THR A 329 3.26 1.07 2.51
CA THR A 329 4.31 0.82 3.49
C THR A 329 3.97 1.39 4.86
N THR A 330 4.01 0.54 5.87
CA THR A 330 4.34 0.97 7.22
C THR A 330 5.88 0.95 7.27
N ASN A 331 6.52 2.09 7.42
CA ASN A 331 7.95 2.13 7.71
C ASN A 331 8.13 1.74 9.19
N PRO A 332 8.68 0.57 9.50
CA PRO A 332 8.84 0.15 10.90
C PRO A 332 9.88 0.99 11.66
N ASN A 333 10.66 1.78 10.94
CA ASN A 333 11.67 2.67 11.49
C ASN A 333 11.20 4.13 11.59
N GLU A 334 9.95 4.41 11.19
CA GLU A 334 9.39 5.73 11.34
C GLU A 334 9.09 5.97 12.82
N THR A 335 9.80 6.89 13.42
CA THR A 335 9.49 7.36 14.76
C THR A 335 8.10 7.97 14.76
N ALA A 336 7.26 7.56 15.70
CA ALA A 336 5.97 8.18 15.90
C ALA A 336 6.18 9.70 16.07
N VAL A 337 5.63 10.49 15.15
CA VAL A 337 5.61 11.95 15.28
C VAL A 337 4.46 12.26 16.24
N PHE A 338 4.79 12.53 17.48
CA PHE A 338 3.81 13.04 18.44
C PHE A 338 3.58 14.51 18.17
N LEU A 339 2.32 14.89 17.98
CA LEU A 339 1.95 16.30 17.99
C LEU A 339 2.14 16.81 19.44
N PRO A 340 2.77 17.98 19.64
CA PRO A 340 2.81 18.60 20.94
C PRO A 340 1.40 18.67 21.56
N ALA A 341 1.29 18.45 22.86
CA ALA A 341 0.03 18.36 23.59
C ALA A 341 -0.96 19.50 23.30
N GLN A 342 -0.44 20.70 22.99
CA GLN A 342 -1.21 21.88 22.60
C GLN A 342 -1.99 21.71 21.27
N TYR A 343 -1.60 20.77 20.41
CA TYR A 343 -2.27 20.46 19.14
C TYR A 343 -3.03 19.13 19.20
N SER A 344 -2.95 18.41 20.31
CA SER A 344 -3.66 17.16 20.52
C SER A 344 -5.04 17.43 21.14
N ILE A 345 -6.09 16.88 20.51
CA ILE A 345 -7.46 16.97 21.04
C ILE A 345 -7.58 16.28 22.41
N THR A 346 -6.75 15.28 22.66
CA THR A 346 -6.76 14.51 23.92
C THR A 346 -5.77 15.03 24.96
N GLY A 347 -4.91 16.00 24.61
CA GLY A 347 -3.84 16.48 25.46
C GLY A 347 -2.76 15.44 25.79
N GLN A 348 -2.71 14.34 25.05
CA GLN A 348 -1.66 13.32 25.14
C GLN A 348 -0.59 13.55 24.08
N GLU A 349 0.65 13.47 24.48
CA GLU A 349 1.83 13.52 23.62
C GLU A 349 2.03 12.21 22.85
#